data_c4b633d0bff997cd5cd692dd413d84d1
#
_entry.id   c4b633d0bff997cd5cd692dd413d84d1
#
_cell.length_a   1.000
_cell.length_b   1.000
_cell.length_c   1.000
_cell.angle_alpha   90.00
_cell.angle_beta   90.00
_cell.angle_gamma   90.00
#
_symmetry.space_group_name_H-M   'P 1'
#
loop_
_entity.id
_entity.type
_entity.pdbx_description
1 polymer ?
#
loop_
_entity_poly.entity_id
_entity_poly.type
_entity_poly.pdbx_seq_one_letter_code
_entity_poly.pdbx_strand_id
1 'polypeptide(L)'
;MSVFTQAEIESSILLSIKKAIGAAPDYTPFDVDIIMHINTQLANLYQLGLNAARSVVVDGPDQLWTDLIPADDSRLHFVKTYVYAKVKMIFDPPTSTAQMQALKDAAAEAEFRIEVAVDKPYDDLNPVAPGTTGDHSLLKNRDLPDQHPIKAITNLNETIQKTNTSLSEKLNKSSAMTEAQIDAIINKSRWKKSTR
;
A
#
# COMPACT_ATOMS: atom_id res chain seq x y z
N MET A 1 29.61 -15.43 33.78
CA MET A 1 29.04 -14.07 33.59
C MET A 1 28.86 -13.88 32.10
N SER A 2 27.71 -13.41 31.65
CA SER A 2 27.51 -13.12 30.21
C SER A 2 28.52 -12.07 29.77
N VAL A 3 29.11 -12.24 28.60
CA VAL A 3 30.03 -11.26 28.00
C VAL A 3 29.28 -10.03 27.54
N PHE A 4 27.96 -10.16 27.28
CA PHE A 4 27.09 -9.11 26.76
C PHE A 4 26.23 -8.51 27.87
N THR A 5 26.02 -7.19 27.79
CA THR A 5 25.08 -6.46 28.63
C THR A 5 23.64 -6.74 28.22
N GLN A 6 22.67 -6.48 29.09
CA GLN A 6 21.26 -6.65 28.79
C GLN A 6 20.83 -5.76 27.59
N ALA A 7 21.36 -4.54 27.51
CA ALA A 7 21.06 -3.61 26.41
C ALA A 7 21.58 -4.13 25.05
N GLU A 8 22.79 -4.68 25.01
CA GLU A 8 23.35 -5.30 23.81
C GLU A 8 22.52 -6.51 23.36
N ILE A 9 22.09 -7.35 24.31
CA ILE A 9 21.24 -8.51 24.01
C ILE A 9 19.90 -8.08 23.41
N GLU A 10 19.27 -7.03 23.92
CA GLU A 10 17.96 -6.57 23.46
C GLU A 10 18.01 -5.82 22.13
N SER A 11 19.12 -5.15 21.83
CA SER A 11 19.31 -4.39 20.59
C SER A 11 19.75 -5.26 19.42
N SER A 12 20.59 -6.27 19.65
CA SER A 12 21.10 -7.19 18.63
C SER A 12 20.02 -8.14 18.11
N ILE A 13 19.95 -8.34 16.80
CA ILE A 13 19.04 -9.29 16.18
C ILE A 13 19.40 -10.71 16.64
N LEU A 14 20.66 -11.13 16.49
CA LEU A 14 21.11 -12.48 16.85
C LEU A 14 20.94 -12.75 18.33
N LEU A 15 21.48 -11.88 19.19
CA LEU A 15 21.51 -12.14 20.63
C LEU A 15 20.11 -12.18 21.26
N SER A 16 19.21 -11.31 20.80
CA SER A 16 17.82 -11.28 21.27
C SER A 16 17.05 -12.55 20.86
N ILE A 17 17.24 -13.02 19.64
CA ILE A 17 16.62 -14.27 19.17
C ILE A 17 17.20 -15.46 19.94
N LYS A 18 18.53 -15.56 20.13
CA LYS A 18 19.15 -16.61 20.96
C LYS A 18 18.53 -16.67 22.37
N LYS A 19 18.46 -15.51 23.04
CA LYS A 19 17.83 -15.43 24.35
C LYS A 19 16.37 -15.88 24.34
N ALA A 20 15.59 -15.44 23.33
CA ALA A 20 14.18 -15.77 23.23
C ALA A 20 13.91 -17.25 22.95
N ILE A 21 14.76 -17.93 22.19
CA ILE A 21 14.65 -19.40 21.94
C ILE A 21 15.20 -20.23 23.07
N GLY A 22 15.87 -19.64 24.06
CA GLY A 22 16.46 -20.34 25.22
C GLY A 22 17.93 -20.68 25.07
N ALA A 23 18.63 -20.20 24.04
CA ALA A 23 20.06 -20.31 23.88
C ALA A 23 20.78 -19.18 24.65
N ALA A 24 21.88 -19.48 25.34
CA ALA A 24 22.66 -18.44 25.99
C ALA A 24 23.31 -17.52 24.94
N PRO A 25 23.31 -16.20 25.14
CA PRO A 25 23.86 -15.24 24.17
C PRO A 25 25.33 -15.46 23.82
N ASP A 26 26.12 -15.95 24.77
CA ASP A 26 27.56 -16.25 24.64
C ASP A 26 27.85 -17.68 24.14
N TYR A 27 26.84 -18.52 23.92
CA TYR A 27 26.98 -19.88 23.39
C TYR A 27 26.93 -19.91 21.86
N THR A 28 28.07 -19.98 21.22
CA THR A 28 28.24 -19.79 19.77
C THR A 28 28.05 -21.02 18.85
N PRO A 29 28.08 -22.29 19.35
CA PRO A 29 28.00 -23.45 18.46
C PRO A 29 26.78 -23.52 17.53
N PHE A 30 25.69 -22.87 17.88
CA PHE A 30 24.45 -22.80 17.06
C PHE A 30 24.27 -21.53 16.25
N ASP A 31 25.23 -20.61 16.32
CA ASP A 31 25.07 -19.29 15.70
C ASP A 31 24.87 -19.38 14.19
N VAL A 32 25.60 -20.28 13.51
CA VAL A 32 25.47 -20.45 12.06
C VAL A 32 24.06 -20.88 11.67
N ASP A 33 23.47 -21.85 12.39
CA ASP A 33 22.12 -22.34 12.10
C ASP A 33 21.06 -21.28 12.41
N ILE A 34 21.20 -20.59 13.55
CA ILE A 34 20.28 -19.52 13.95
C ILE A 34 20.34 -18.35 12.97
N ILE A 35 21.54 -17.94 12.56
CA ILE A 35 21.78 -16.86 11.57
C ILE A 35 21.13 -17.23 10.24
N MET A 36 21.29 -18.46 9.76
CA MET A 36 20.66 -18.94 8.54
C MET A 36 19.13 -18.81 8.61
N HIS A 37 18.54 -19.23 9.73
CA HIS A 37 17.09 -19.09 9.92
C HIS A 37 16.64 -17.64 10.03
N ILE A 38 17.37 -16.78 10.75
CA ILE A 38 17.07 -15.34 10.83
C ILE A 38 17.08 -14.71 9.43
N ASN A 39 18.15 -14.90 8.66
CA ASN A 39 18.28 -14.33 7.33
C ASN A 39 17.20 -14.81 6.37
N THR A 40 16.75 -16.06 6.51
CA THR A 40 15.58 -16.57 5.77
C THR A 40 14.33 -15.78 6.12
N GLN A 41 14.11 -15.46 7.40
CA GLN A 41 12.94 -14.67 7.79
C GLN A 41 13.05 -13.21 7.37
N LEU A 42 14.25 -12.63 7.36
CA LEU A 42 14.47 -11.28 6.80
C LEU A 42 14.16 -11.24 5.30
N ALA A 43 14.53 -12.28 4.55
CA ALA A 43 14.16 -12.40 3.14
C ALA A 43 12.64 -12.51 2.93
N ASN A 44 11.93 -13.25 3.81
CA ASN A 44 10.47 -13.32 3.79
C ASN A 44 9.85 -11.95 4.09
N LEU A 45 10.36 -11.22 5.09
CA LEU A 45 9.91 -9.87 5.43
C LEU A 45 10.09 -8.89 4.27
N TYR A 46 11.17 -9.01 3.52
CA TYR A 46 11.36 -8.25 2.29
C TYR A 46 10.27 -8.53 1.25
N GLN A 47 9.90 -9.81 1.07
CA GLN A 47 8.81 -10.19 0.15
C GLN A 47 7.45 -9.69 0.61
N LEU A 48 7.23 -9.57 1.92
CA LEU A 48 6.04 -8.94 2.51
C LEU A 48 6.03 -7.41 2.37
N GLY A 49 7.04 -6.82 1.72
CA GLY A 49 7.11 -5.39 1.44
C GLY A 49 7.94 -4.59 2.46
N LEU A 50 8.58 -5.22 3.44
CA LEU A 50 9.50 -4.53 4.34
C LEU A 50 10.84 -4.26 3.63
N ASN A 51 10.90 -3.19 2.84
CA ASN A 51 12.02 -2.89 1.95
C ASN A 51 13.38 -2.80 2.66
N ALA A 52 13.42 -2.33 3.91
CA ALA A 52 14.65 -2.26 4.71
C ALA A 52 15.28 -3.65 4.97
N ALA A 53 14.48 -4.71 5.01
CA ALA A 53 14.96 -6.08 5.22
C ALA A 53 15.86 -6.59 4.07
N ARG A 54 15.84 -5.95 2.91
CA ARG A 54 16.71 -6.29 1.78
C ARG A 54 18.19 -6.03 2.08
N SER A 55 18.49 -4.97 2.83
CA SER A 55 19.86 -4.49 3.06
C SER A 55 20.49 -5.03 4.33
N VAL A 56 19.70 -5.68 5.20
CA VAL A 56 20.20 -6.23 6.47
C VAL A 56 20.49 -7.72 6.31
N VAL A 57 21.76 -8.08 6.49
CA VAL A 57 22.21 -9.47 6.57
C VAL A 57 22.86 -9.66 7.92
N VAL A 58 22.35 -10.60 8.70
CA VAL A 58 22.91 -10.94 10.00
C VAL A 58 24.06 -11.91 9.78
N ASP A 59 25.25 -11.58 10.26
CA ASP A 59 26.46 -12.41 10.23
C ASP A 59 27.12 -12.57 11.60
N GLY A 60 26.58 -11.87 12.62
CA GLY A 60 27.07 -11.89 13.98
C GLY A 60 26.16 -11.11 14.95
N PRO A 61 26.70 -10.70 16.10
CA PRO A 61 25.94 -9.97 17.12
C PRO A 61 25.76 -8.46 16.82
N ASP A 62 26.48 -7.93 15.83
CA ASP A 62 26.60 -6.48 15.63
C ASP A 62 25.40 -5.87 14.88
N GLN A 63 24.61 -6.68 14.17
CA GLN A 63 23.43 -6.20 13.47
C GLN A 63 22.29 -5.96 14.45
N LEU A 64 21.80 -4.71 14.45
CA LEU A 64 20.77 -4.25 15.35
C LEU A 64 19.38 -4.27 14.74
N TRP A 65 18.36 -4.37 15.55
CA TRP A 65 16.98 -4.20 15.09
C TRP A 65 16.71 -2.82 14.49
N THR A 66 17.47 -1.80 14.92
CA THR A 66 17.38 -0.43 14.39
C THR A 66 17.96 -0.27 12.99
N ASP A 67 18.80 -1.21 12.55
CA ASP A 67 19.27 -1.26 11.15
C ASP A 67 18.14 -1.68 10.19
N LEU A 68 17.16 -2.42 10.73
CA LEU A 68 16.01 -2.93 9.99
C LEU A 68 14.82 -1.96 10.04
N ILE A 69 14.48 -1.45 11.22
CA ILE A 69 13.33 -0.56 11.46
C ILE A 69 13.69 0.41 12.60
N PRO A 70 13.36 1.72 12.48
CA PRO A 70 13.54 2.68 13.56
C PRO A 70 12.89 2.23 14.87
N ALA A 71 13.50 2.60 16.00
CA ALA A 71 13.05 2.14 17.33
C ALA A 71 11.66 2.66 17.72
N ASP A 72 11.24 3.78 17.18
CA ASP A 72 9.93 4.41 17.39
C ASP A 72 8.84 3.90 16.44
N ASP A 73 9.20 3.05 15.48
CA ASP A 73 8.25 2.43 14.57
C ASP A 73 7.54 1.24 15.24
N SER A 74 6.22 1.30 15.34
CA SER A 74 5.39 0.27 15.96
C SER A 74 5.51 -1.12 15.28
N ARG A 75 5.89 -1.15 14.01
CA ARG A 75 6.12 -2.41 13.25
C ARG A 75 7.26 -3.24 13.82
N LEU A 76 8.21 -2.61 14.51
CA LEU A 76 9.35 -3.30 15.10
C LEU A 76 8.94 -4.44 16.04
N HIS A 77 7.87 -4.26 16.82
CA HIS A 77 7.37 -5.29 17.72
C HIS A 77 6.84 -6.51 16.95
N PHE A 78 6.11 -6.29 15.87
CA PHE A 78 5.60 -7.38 15.03
C PHE A 78 6.71 -8.12 14.29
N VAL A 79 7.71 -7.38 13.79
CA VAL A 79 8.90 -7.97 13.14
C VAL A 79 9.68 -8.84 14.09
N LYS A 80 9.93 -8.38 15.33
CA LYS A 80 10.58 -9.20 16.36
C LYS A 80 9.79 -10.47 16.68
N THR A 81 8.48 -10.35 16.85
CA THR A 81 7.59 -11.50 17.11
C THR A 81 7.60 -12.48 15.94
N TYR A 82 7.51 -12.00 14.71
CA TYR A 82 7.54 -12.81 13.50
C TYR A 82 8.83 -13.62 13.39
N VAL A 83 9.99 -12.95 13.46
CA VAL A 83 11.29 -13.61 13.36
C VAL A 83 11.48 -14.63 14.49
N TYR A 84 11.18 -14.24 15.73
CA TYR A 84 11.26 -15.16 16.88
C TYR A 84 10.41 -16.42 16.67
N ALA A 85 9.11 -16.24 16.37
CA ALA A 85 8.21 -17.38 16.27
C ALA A 85 8.61 -18.32 15.13
N LYS A 86 8.98 -17.79 13.96
CA LYS A 86 9.43 -18.59 12.81
C LYS A 86 10.76 -19.31 13.10
N VAL A 87 11.74 -18.65 13.73
CA VAL A 87 13.02 -19.28 14.12
C VAL A 87 12.78 -20.35 15.18
N LYS A 88 11.99 -20.07 16.23
CA LYS A 88 11.68 -21.02 17.29
C LYS A 88 11.02 -22.29 16.76
N MET A 89 10.07 -22.17 15.83
CA MET A 89 9.39 -23.31 15.22
C MET A 89 10.32 -24.24 14.43
N ILE A 90 11.42 -23.70 13.87
CA ILE A 90 12.34 -24.47 13.03
C ILE A 90 13.50 -25.00 13.87
N PHE A 91 14.13 -24.12 14.66
CA PHE A 91 15.35 -24.44 15.39
C PHE A 91 15.11 -25.30 16.67
N ASP A 92 14.11 -24.91 17.46
CA ASP A 92 13.77 -25.59 18.72
C ASP A 92 12.24 -25.64 18.89
N PRO A 93 11.55 -26.51 18.12
CA PRO A 93 10.10 -26.57 18.11
C PRO A 93 9.55 -27.07 19.46
N PRO A 94 8.50 -26.47 20.02
CA PRO A 94 7.84 -26.97 21.19
C PRO A 94 7.29 -28.36 20.96
N THR A 95 7.40 -29.24 22.00
CA THR A 95 6.82 -30.59 21.98
C THR A 95 5.31 -30.59 22.16
N SER A 96 4.75 -29.55 22.77
CA SER A 96 3.33 -29.38 22.98
C SER A 96 2.63 -28.82 21.72
N THR A 97 1.62 -29.55 21.24
CA THR A 97 0.79 -29.10 20.11
C THR A 97 0.14 -27.75 20.38
N ALA A 98 -0.31 -27.46 21.59
CA ALA A 98 -0.90 -26.20 21.99
C ALA A 98 0.12 -25.04 21.89
N GLN A 99 1.35 -25.24 22.34
CA GLN A 99 2.43 -24.25 22.23
C GLN A 99 2.84 -24.03 20.78
N MET A 100 2.93 -25.10 19.98
CA MET A 100 3.20 -24.98 18.54
C MET A 100 2.11 -24.20 17.85
N GLN A 101 0.82 -24.44 18.19
CA GLN A 101 -0.28 -23.68 17.60
C GLN A 101 -0.21 -22.21 18.01
N ALA A 102 0.05 -21.90 19.27
CA ALA A 102 0.21 -20.53 19.75
C ALA A 102 1.34 -19.77 19.01
N LEU A 103 2.48 -20.44 18.72
CA LEU A 103 3.55 -19.83 17.92
C LEU A 103 3.13 -19.59 16.47
N LYS A 104 2.39 -20.51 15.86
CA LYS A 104 1.85 -20.32 14.51
C LYS A 104 0.88 -19.15 14.45
N ASP A 105 -0.01 -19.04 15.44
CA ASP A 105 -0.99 -17.97 15.52
C ASP A 105 -0.30 -16.61 15.75
N ALA A 106 0.71 -16.56 16.62
CA ALA A 106 1.51 -15.37 16.85
C ALA A 106 2.29 -14.92 15.58
N ALA A 107 2.85 -15.89 14.84
CA ALA A 107 3.54 -15.60 13.59
C ALA A 107 2.56 -15.08 12.52
N ALA A 108 1.39 -15.70 12.38
CA ALA A 108 0.37 -15.29 11.42
C ALA A 108 -0.21 -13.89 11.74
N GLU A 109 -0.49 -13.61 13.02
CA GLU A 109 -0.92 -12.27 13.45
C GLU A 109 0.15 -11.22 13.18
N ALA A 110 1.42 -11.50 13.47
CA ALA A 110 2.51 -10.57 13.20
C ALA A 110 2.69 -10.32 11.70
N GLU A 111 2.61 -11.37 10.87
CA GLU A 111 2.66 -11.32 9.41
C GLU A 111 1.55 -10.41 8.87
N PHE A 112 0.30 -10.66 9.28
CA PHE A 112 -0.84 -9.84 8.88
C PHE A 112 -0.69 -8.36 9.29
N ARG A 113 -0.20 -8.08 10.51
CA ARG A 113 0.04 -6.71 10.96
C ARG A 113 1.13 -5.99 10.17
N ILE A 114 2.16 -6.72 9.76
CA ILE A 114 3.23 -6.19 8.91
C ILE A 114 2.66 -5.87 7.52
N GLU A 115 1.91 -6.79 6.90
CA GLU A 115 1.27 -6.57 5.60
C GLU A 115 0.35 -5.35 5.61
N VAL A 116 -0.57 -5.27 6.56
CA VAL A 116 -1.48 -4.12 6.70
C VAL A 116 -0.74 -2.80 6.87
N ALA A 117 0.40 -2.82 7.59
CA ALA A 117 1.19 -1.62 7.81
C ALA A 117 2.04 -1.23 6.59
N VAL A 118 2.40 -2.20 5.74
CA VAL A 118 3.13 -1.96 4.48
C VAL A 118 2.18 -1.47 3.40
N ASP A 119 0.96 -2.01 3.34
CA ASP A 119 -0.07 -1.61 2.37
C ASP A 119 -0.67 -0.23 2.65
N LYS A 120 -0.49 0.29 3.87
CA LYS A 120 -0.86 1.68 4.14
C LYS A 120 0.08 2.61 3.39
N PRO A 121 -0.46 3.58 2.63
CA PRO A 121 0.36 4.64 2.05
C PRO A 121 1.22 5.26 3.17
N TYR A 122 2.48 5.47 2.89
CA TYR A 122 3.46 6.06 3.81
C TYR A 122 2.95 7.34 4.53
N ASP A 123 1.98 8.02 3.92
CA ASP A 123 1.35 9.24 4.39
C ASP A 123 0.50 9.07 5.67
N ASP A 124 -0.01 7.85 5.96
CA ASP A 124 -0.85 7.60 7.14
C ASP A 124 -0.04 7.30 8.41
N LEU A 125 1.25 6.98 8.27
CA LEU A 125 2.14 6.58 9.38
C LEU A 125 3.12 7.67 9.81
N ASN A 126 3.36 8.66 8.97
CA ASN A 126 4.11 9.86 9.30
C ASN A 126 3.22 11.08 9.10
N PRO A 127 3.17 12.03 10.06
CA PRO A 127 2.63 13.34 9.76
C PRO A 127 3.53 13.95 8.68
N VAL A 128 3.04 13.88 7.47
CA VAL A 128 3.70 14.33 6.26
C VAL A 128 4.13 15.78 6.44
N ALA A 129 5.37 16.05 6.06
CA ALA A 129 5.86 17.42 5.91
C ALA A 129 4.82 18.27 5.14
N PRO A 130 4.57 19.54 5.53
CA PRO A 130 3.58 20.37 4.88
C PRO A 130 3.84 20.42 3.36
N GLY A 131 2.97 19.77 2.59
CA GLY A 131 3.07 19.72 1.13
C GLY A 131 2.84 18.36 0.48
N THR A 132 2.68 17.28 1.26
CA THR A 132 2.38 15.93 0.77
C THR A 132 1.17 15.37 1.51
N THR A 133 0.00 15.86 1.27
CA THR A 133 -1.23 15.30 1.83
C THR A 133 -1.88 14.42 0.78
N GLY A 134 -2.44 13.28 1.18
CA GLY A 134 -3.32 12.47 0.36
C GLY A 134 -4.61 13.18 -0.03
N ASP A 135 -4.77 14.44 0.37
CA ASP A 135 -5.82 15.31 -0.09
C ASP A 135 -5.50 15.77 -1.51
N HIS A 136 -6.21 15.23 -2.47
CA HIS A 136 -6.14 15.61 -3.87
C HIS A 136 -6.31 17.11 -4.12
N SER A 137 -6.89 17.86 -3.18
CA SER A 137 -7.03 19.32 -3.26
C SER A 137 -5.71 20.06 -3.05
N LEU A 138 -4.74 19.42 -2.39
CA LEU A 138 -3.45 20.02 -2.01
C LEU A 138 -2.27 19.53 -2.89
N LEU A 139 -2.52 18.68 -3.87
CA LEU A 139 -1.50 18.28 -4.84
C LEU A 139 -1.09 19.51 -5.65
N LYS A 140 0.16 19.93 -5.48
CA LYS A 140 0.79 20.91 -6.37
C LYS A 140 0.75 20.36 -7.78
N ASN A 141 0.41 21.20 -8.75
CA ASN A 141 0.33 20.89 -10.18
C ASN A 141 -1.02 20.27 -10.63
N ARG A 142 -2.07 20.31 -9.81
CA ARG A 142 -3.41 19.90 -10.23
C ARG A 142 -3.95 20.69 -11.42
N ASP A 143 -3.49 21.94 -11.57
CA ASP A 143 -3.90 22.88 -12.63
C ASP A 143 -3.01 22.81 -13.88
N LEU A 144 -1.95 21.97 -13.86
CA LEU A 144 -1.12 21.77 -15.03
C LEU A 144 -1.80 20.77 -15.97
N PRO A 145 -1.98 21.11 -17.24
CA PRO A 145 -2.47 20.17 -18.25
C PRO A 145 -1.53 18.94 -18.28
N ASP A 146 -2.09 17.74 -18.38
CA ASP A 146 -1.41 16.45 -18.52
C ASP A 146 -0.81 15.80 -17.27
N GLN A 147 -1.07 16.29 -16.06
CA GLN A 147 -0.55 15.68 -14.81
C GLN A 147 -1.35 14.46 -14.32
N HIS A 148 -2.54 14.27 -14.76
CA HIS A 148 -3.25 13.01 -14.64
C HIS A 148 -3.33 12.38 -16.03
N PRO A 149 -3.57 11.08 -16.19
CA PRO A 149 -3.88 10.50 -17.48
C PRO A 149 -5.27 10.95 -17.98
N ILE A 150 -5.48 12.26 -17.93
CA ILE A 150 -6.67 13.03 -18.33
C ILE A 150 -6.68 13.23 -19.84
N LYS A 151 -5.81 12.58 -20.62
CA LYS A 151 -6.09 12.44 -22.06
C LYS A 151 -7.51 11.91 -22.29
N ALA A 152 -8.01 11.10 -21.38
CA ALA A 152 -9.42 10.70 -21.36
C ALA A 152 -10.37 11.86 -21.07
N ILE A 153 -10.02 12.83 -20.23
CA ILE A 153 -10.88 13.99 -19.88
C ILE A 153 -10.70 15.12 -20.88
N THR A 154 -9.53 15.30 -21.47
CA THR A 154 -9.35 16.25 -22.61
C THR A 154 -10.18 15.79 -23.79
N ASN A 155 -10.17 14.51 -24.12
CA ASN A 155 -11.08 13.95 -25.13
C ASN A 155 -12.56 14.05 -24.72
N LEU A 156 -12.88 14.06 -23.43
CA LEU A 156 -14.24 14.25 -22.94
C LEU A 156 -14.74 15.67 -23.22
N ASN A 157 -13.93 16.69 -23.01
CA ASN A 157 -14.27 18.07 -23.35
C ASN A 157 -14.52 18.25 -24.84
N GLU A 158 -13.67 17.70 -25.72
CA GLU A 158 -13.88 17.69 -27.15
C GLU A 158 -15.14 16.92 -27.55
N THR A 159 -15.41 15.81 -26.91
CA THR A 159 -16.61 15.01 -27.13
C THR A 159 -17.86 15.76 -26.69
N ILE A 160 -17.82 16.43 -25.54
CA ILE A 160 -18.92 17.28 -25.05
C ILE A 160 -19.17 18.46 -26.04
N GLN A 161 -18.12 19.12 -26.52
CA GLN A 161 -18.25 20.19 -27.50
C GLN A 161 -18.84 19.69 -28.82
N LYS A 162 -18.36 18.59 -29.37
CA LYS A 162 -18.90 17.93 -30.56
C LYS A 162 -20.39 17.55 -30.40
N THR A 163 -20.71 17.00 -29.22
CA THR A 163 -22.09 16.61 -28.91
C THR A 163 -23.01 17.80 -28.79
N ASN A 164 -22.56 18.89 -28.15
CA ASN A 164 -23.33 20.14 -28.05
C ASN A 164 -23.54 20.81 -29.42
N THR A 165 -22.51 20.81 -30.27
CA THR A 165 -22.63 21.33 -31.64
C THR A 165 -23.64 20.51 -32.46
N SER A 166 -23.53 19.17 -32.42
CA SER A 166 -24.47 18.27 -33.11
C SER A 166 -25.90 18.41 -32.58
N LEU A 167 -26.07 18.63 -31.26
CA LEU A 167 -27.38 18.86 -30.66
C LEU A 167 -27.99 20.19 -31.11
N SER A 168 -27.18 21.25 -31.15
CA SER A 168 -27.59 22.58 -31.64
C SER A 168 -28.00 22.55 -33.12
N GLU A 169 -27.24 21.83 -33.95
CA GLU A 169 -27.58 21.64 -35.36
C GLU A 169 -28.89 20.86 -35.54
N LYS A 170 -29.14 19.84 -34.77
CA LYS A 170 -30.39 19.06 -34.77
C LYS A 170 -31.56 19.88 -34.29
N LEU A 171 -31.37 20.72 -33.27
CA LEU A 171 -32.39 21.62 -32.76
C LEU A 171 -32.78 22.68 -33.80
N ASN A 172 -31.79 23.30 -34.47
CA ASN A 172 -32.02 24.27 -35.52
C ASN A 172 -32.74 23.64 -36.72
N LYS A 173 -32.37 22.42 -37.14
CA LYS A 173 -33.09 21.71 -38.20
C LYS A 173 -34.52 21.38 -37.79
N SER A 174 -34.79 21.03 -36.55
CA SER A 174 -36.14 20.76 -36.04
C SER A 174 -36.98 22.04 -36.02
N SER A 175 -36.39 23.17 -35.60
CA SER A 175 -37.08 24.48 -35.61
C SER A 175 -37.38 24.93 -37.03
N ALA A 176 -36.45 24.81 -37.97
CA ALA A 176 -36.65 25.14 -39.38
C ALA A 176 -37.73 24.26 -40.04
N MET A 177 -37.79 22.98 -39.73
CA MET A 177 -38.87 22.09 -40.17
C MET A 177 -40.22 22.52 -39.58
N THR A 178 -40.27 22.98 -38.33
CA THR A 178 -41.51 23.38 -37.69
C THR A 178 -42.07 24.64 -38.31
N GLU A 179 -41.25 25.66 -38.64
CA GLU A 179 -41.67 26.86 -39.37
C GLU A 179 -42.17 26.53 -40.78
N ALA A 180 -41.47 25.71 -41.54
CA ALA A 180 -41.87 25.25 -42.86
C ALA A 180 -43.21 24.48 -42.83
N GLN A 181 -43.43 23.69 -41.81
CA GLN A 181 -44.69 22.96 -41.60
C GLN A 181 -45.83 23.90 -41.24
N ILE A 182 -45.58 24.93 -40.42
CA ILE A 182 -46.57 25.93 -40.08
C ILE A 182 -46.97 26.75 -41.33
N ASP A 183 -46.01 27.15 -42.12
CA ASP A 183 -46.26 27.87 -43.38
C ASP A 183 -47.07 27.02 -44.40
N ALA A 184 -46.75 25.74 -44.49
CA ALA A 184 -47.52 24.80 -45.32
C ALA A 184 -48.97 24.67 -44.84
N ILE A 185 -49.25 24.68 -43.56
CA ILE A 185 -50.60 24.64 -42.98
C ILE A 185 -51.31 25.97 -43.22
N ILE A 186 -50.67 27.10 -43.04
CA ILE A 186 -51.20 28.42 -43.25
C ILE A 186 -51.58 28.57 -44.73
N ASN A 187 -50.74 28.20 -45.66
CA ASN A 187 -51.03 28.29 -47.09
C ASN A 187 -52.19 27.35 -47.49
N LYS A 188 -52.23 26.14 -46.93
CA LYS A 188 -53.32 25.19 -47.16
C LYS A 188 -54.67 25.73 -46.65
N SER A 189 -54.66 26.44 -45.55
CA SER A 189 -55.88 27.09 -44.99
C SER A 189 -56.34 28.30 -45.76
N ARG A 190 -55.41 29.07 -46.36
CA ARG A 190 -55.70 30.21 -47.26
C ARG A 190 -56.42 29.80 -48.56
N TRP A 191 -55.97 28.69 -49.16
CA TRP A 191 -56.61 28.14 -50.37
C TRP A 191 -58.05 27.67 -50.13
N LYS A 192 -58.38 27.14 -48.97
CA LYS A 192 -59.75 26.71 -48.62
C LYS A 192 -60.73 27.91 -48.42
N LYS A 193 -60.25 29.11 -48.18
CA LYS A 193 -61.12 30.32 -48.06
C LYS A 193 -61.34 31.03 -49.36
N SER A 194 -60.59 30.76 -50.43
CA SER A 194 -60.73 31.37 -51.73
C SER A 194 -61.66 30.65 -52.71
N THR A 195 -62.23 29.53 -52.30
CA THR A 195 -63.07 28.66 -53.10
C THR A 195 -64.52 28.57 -52.56
N ARG A 196 -64.97 29.54 -51.79
CA ARG A 196 -66.41 29.75 -51.45
C ARG A 196 -66.93 31.03 -51.96
#